data_2fa35a64572ff51c5fe1900ad717ab7c
#
_entry.id   2fa35a64572ff51c5fe1900ad717ab7c
#
_cell.length_a   1.000
_cell.length_b   1.000
_cell.length_c   1.000
_cell.angle_alpha   90.00
_cell.angle_beta   90.00
_cell.angle_gamma   90.00
#
_symmetry.space_group_name_H-M   'P 1'
#
loop_
_entity.id
_entity.type
_entity.pdbx_description
1 polymer ?
#
loop_
_entity_poly.entity_id
_entity_poly.type
_entity_poly.pdbx_seq_one_letter_code
_entity_poly.pdbx_strand_id
1 'polypeptide(L)'
;MTITLVLTEPLFQEIEQTARLPVETAGVLLAGIAHAPNGDIRLLGREMHLVPQEAYLAREGDHLAITSQGYVPALAEAERISAIPIWFHTHPGTGGHPTPSMADRKVDQEISDLFRLRSGSELYVTLIASPRDDGITFTGEVHFGDGGKAPIDRLWRVGDKLQLINSFNSNAPQIPAIFDRSVRAFGPDIQQTLGALRVGIVGCGGTGSAVAEQLVRLGVRHLTLIDADTLTESNVTRVYGSTPGAVGKSKTSILKDHLTTIAPDLACNAVAAMVTLEKTARELTPCDVVFGCTDDNAGRLVLSRLSTFLATPVIDCGVLLSGDGALASINGRVTTLTPGCACLVCRDRIDLGRAATELRTPEERIRLENEGYAPVLGGVEPAVVTFTTGIASAAINELLECLIGFGRSPRPTEVLFRWHEREISTNNAKPRPGHYCDPASQKIGKGDGNPFLEQAWPRA
;
A
#
# COMPACT_ATOMS: atom_id res chain seq x y z
N MET A 1 -14.65 -1.88 -11.18
CA MET A 1 -13.23 -2.22 -11.39
C MET A 1 -12.45 -0.91 -11.49
N THR A 2 -11.43 -0.73 -10.67
CA THR A 2 -10.51 0.40 -10.70
C THR A 2 -9.11 -0.11 -11.01
N ILE A 3 -8.38 0.56 -11.91
CA ILE A 3 -6.99 0.22 -12.24
C ILE A 3 -6.07 1.29 -11.64
N THR A 4 -5.13 0.86 -10.80
CA THR A 4 -4.15 1.74 -10.15
C THR A 4 -2.75 1.37 -10.59
N LEU A 5 -2.00 2.32 -11.15
CA LEU A 5 -0.56 2.19 -11.36
C LEU A 5 0.18 2.66 -10.10
N VAL A 6 0.97 1.78 -9.51
CA VAL A 6 1.80 2.09 -8.33
C VAL A 6 3.24 2.29 -8.76
N LEU A 7 3.82 3.42 -8.43
CA LEU A 7 5.21 3.74 -8.72
C LEU A 7 5.97 4.02 -7.43
N THR A 8 7.09 3.35 -7.26
CA THR A 8 8.03 3.71 -6.18
C THR A 8 8.65 5.08 -6.45
N GLU A 9 9.14 5.73 -5.41
CA GLU A 9 9.75 7.06 -5.50
C GLU A 9 10.81 7.18 -6.60
N PRO A 10 11.79 6.24 -6.74
CA PRO A 10 12.79 6.33 -7.81
C PRO A 10 12.19 6.25 -9.21
N LEU A 11 11.24 5.33 -9.43
CA LEU A 11 10.57 5.19 -10.73
C LEU A 11 9.72 6.41 -11.08
N PHE A 12 9.03 6.97 -10.09
CA PHE A 12 8.25 8.19 -10.30
C PHE A 12 9.16 9.35 -10.72
N GLN A 13 10.28 9.54 -10.03
CA GLN A 13 11.26 10.58 -10.35
C GLN A 13 11.88 10.39 -11.74
N GLU A 14 12.16 9.16 -12.16
CA GLU A 14 12.66 8.86 -13.50
C GLU A 14 11.64 9.23 -14.59
N ILE A 15 10.36 8.85 -14.39
CA ILE A 15 9.28 9.23 -15.31
C ILE A 15 9.08 10.75 -15.34
N GLU A 16 9.11 11.42 -14.20
CA GLU A 16 8.98 12.87 -14.10
C GLU A 16 10.12 13.58 -14.82
N GLN A 17 11.36 13.16 -14.61
CA GLN A 17 12.53 13.72 -15.30
C GLN A 17 12.45 13.49 -16.82
N THR A 18 12.02 12.30 -17.23
CA THR A 18 11.84 11.95 -18.65
C THR A 18 10.76 12.80 -19.31
N ALA A 19 9.63 13.02 -18.62
CA ALA A 19 8.53 13.84 -19.13
C ALA A 19 8.91 15.32 -19.31
N ARG A 20 9.92 15.81 -18.57
CA ARG A 20 10.42 17.19 -18.68
C ARG A 20 11.41 17.41 -19.83
N LEU A 21 11.81 16.36 -20.55
CA LEU A 21 12.66 16.51 -21.73
C LEU A 21 11.88 17.23 -22.84
N PRO A 22 12.56 18.05 -23.68
CA PRO A 22 11.90 18.84 -24.73
C PRO A 22 11.47 18.00 -25.94
N VAL A 23 11.80 16.71 -25.98
CA VAL A 23 11.51 15.77 -27.07
C VAL A 23 10.76 14.57 -26.53
N GLU A 24 9.89 13.99 -27.37
CA GLU A 24 9.23 12.74 -27.03
C GLU A 24 10.24 11.66 -26.69
N THR A 25 9.99 10.95 -25.64
CA THR A 25 10.87 9.88 -25.14
C THR A 25 10.05 8.64 -24.84
N ALA A 26 10.48 7.52 -25.42
CA ALA A 26 9.82 6.23 -25.25
C ALA A 26 10.60 5.30 -24.33
N GLY A 27 9.90 4.31 -23.82
CA GLY A 27 10.45 3.26 -22.99
C GLY A 27 9.44 2.13 -22.72
N VAL A 28 9.87 1.15 -21.96
CA VAL A 28 9.03 0.08 -21.46
C VAL A 28 9.14 0.06 -19.94
N LEU A 29 8.02 0.32 -19.25
CA LEU A 29 7.92 0.17 -17.81
C LEU A 29 7.52 -1.27 -17.51
N LEU A 30 8.37 -2.01 -16.80
CA LEU A 30 8.08 -3.36 -16.34
C LEU A 30 7.28 -3.30 -15.04
N ALA A 31 6.16 -4.01 -14.97
CA ALA A 31 5.28 -4.00 -13.81
C ALA A 31 4.87 -5.40 -13.38
N GLY A 32 4.78 -5.63 -12.07
CA GLY A 32 4.00 -6.73 -11.53
C GLY A 32 2.51 -6.42 -11.60
N ILE A 33 1.68 -7.44 -11.44
CA ILE A 33 0.23 -7.29 -11.37
C ILE A 33 -0.30 -7.89 -10.08
N ALA A 34 -1.32 -7.25 -9.51
CA ALA A 34 -2.07 -7.80 -8.40
C ALA A 34 -3.58 -7.61 -8.63
N HIS A 35 -4.32 -8.71 -8.51
CA HIS A 35 -5.77 -8.74 -8.65
C HIS A 35 -6.43 -8.73 -7.27
N ALA A 36 -7.30 -7.77 -7.05
CA ALA A 36 -8.08 -7.69 -5.83
C ALA A 36 -9.36 -8.54 -5.93
N PRO A 37 -9.88 -9.09 -4.81
CA PRO A 37 -11.12 -9.88 -4.82
C PRO A 37 -12.34 -9.14 -5.35
N ASN A 38 -12.35 -7.81 -5.28
CA ASN A 38 -13.43 -6.94 -5.81
C ASN A 38 -13.29 -6.64 -7.31
N GLY A 39 -12.31 -7.25 -7.99
CA GLY A 39 -12.04 -7.05 -9.41
C GLY A 39 -11.13 -5.87 -9.73
N ASP A 40 -10.66 -5.10 -8.76
CA ASP A 40 -9.67 -4.04 -9.00
C ASP A 40 -8.31 -4.62 -9.37
N ILE A 41 -7.55 -3.88 -10.18
CA ILE A 41 -6.21 -4.27 -10.64
C ILE A 41 -5.19 -3.24 -10.16
N ARG A 42 -4.06 -3.73 -9.66
CA ARG A 42 -2.89 -2.90 -9.38
C ARG A 42 -1.75 -3.31 -10.30
N LEU A 43 -1.23 -2.37 -11.06
CA LEU A 43 0.00 -2.48 -11.83
C LEU A 43 1.12 -1.90 -10.97
N LEU A 44 2.13 -2.70 -10.66
CA LEU A 44 3.17 -2.38 -9.69
C LEU A 44 4.49 -2.15 -10.42
N GLY A 45 4.85 -0.90 -10.68
CA GLY A 45 6.08 -0.54 -11.39
C GLY A 45 7.33 -1.10 -10.70
N ARG A 46 8.21 -1.72 -11.48
CA ARG A 46 9.43 -2.38 -11.00
C ARG A 46 10.69 -1.76 -11.60
N GLU A 47 10.76 -1.66 -12.92
CA GLU A 47 11.93 -1.17 -13.65
C GLU A 47 11.50 -0.38 -14.88
N MET A 48 12.22 0.71 -15.22
CA MET A 48 12.05 1.46 -16.46
C MET A 48 13.21 1.17 -17.41
N HIS A 49 12.88 0.85 -18.63
CA HIS A 49 13.84 0.68 -19.72
C HIS A 49 13.58 1.74 -20.79
N LEU A 50 14.30 2.83 -20.74
CA LEU A 50 14.20 3.88 -21.76
C LEU A 50 14.82 3.41 -23.09
N VAL A 51 14.23 3.80 -24.19
CA VAL A 51 14.77 3.52 -25.53
C VAL A 51 16.14 4.20 -25.68
N PRO A 52 17.20 3.45 -26.04
CA PRO A 52 18.54 4.01 -26.22
C PRO A 52 18.58 4.93 -27.45
N GLN A 53 19.46 5.94 -27.42
CA GLN A 53 19.52 6.99 -28.46
C GLN A 53 19.69 6.43 -29.87
N GLU A 54 20.46 5.37 -30.03
CA GLU A 54 20.73 4.72 -31.30
C GLU A 54 19.55 3.97 -31.92
N ALA A 55 18.52 3.70 -31.12
CA ALA A 55 17.31 3.02 -31.58
C ALA A 55 16.23 3.98 -32.09
N TYR A 56 16.41 5.31 -31.95
CA TYR A 56 15.49 6.28 -32.49
C TYR A 56 15.80 6.52 -34.00
N LEU A 57 14.75 6.43 -34.82
CA LEU A 57 14.76 6.86 -36.23
C LEU A 57 14.35 8.33 -36.36
N ALA A 58 13.43 8.78 -35.51
CA ALA A 58 13.03 10.17 -35.31
C ALA A 58 12.72 10.40 -33.85
N ARG A 59 13.08 11.58 -33.31
CA ARG A 59 12.82 11.98 -31.93
C ARG A 59 12.69 13.50 -31.86
N GLU A 60 11.45 13.96 -31.92
CA GLU A 60 11.10 15.39 -31.94
C GLU A 60 10.09 15.69 -30.80
N GLY A 61 9.57 16.89 -30.71
CA GLY A 61 8.61 17.30 -29.71
C GLY A 61 7.20 16.71 -29.90
N ASP A 62 6.89 16.26 -31.10
CA ASP A 62 5.57 15.76 -31.54
C ASP A 62 5.66 14.56 -32.47
N HIS A 63 6.84 14.00 -32.66
CA HIS A 63 7.07 12.86 -33.53
C HIS A 63 8.12 11.92 -33.01
N LEU A 64 7.72 10.64 -32.87
CA LEU A 64 8.54 9.56 -32.38
C LEU A 64 8.53 8.38 -33.37
N ALA A 65 9.71 7.90 -33.75
CA ALA A 65 9.87 6.65 -34.49
C ALA A 65 11.08 5.89 -33.96
N ILE A 66 10.93 4.60 -33.70
CA ILE A 66 11.98 3.73 -33.13
C ILE A 66 12.09 2.42 -33.91
N THR A 67 13.24 1.79 -33.81
CA THR A 67 13.45 0.41 -34.25
C THR A 67 13.05 -0.57 -33.15
N SER A 68 12.82 -1.84 -33.49
CA SER A 68 12.53 -2.90 -32.53
C SER A 68 13.65 -3.10 -31.48
N GLN A 69 14.87 -2.68 -31.76
CA GLN A 69 15.99 -2.69 -30.82
C GLN A 69 15.72 -1.82 -29.57
N GLY A 70 14.81 -0.83 -29.70
CA GLY A 70 14.43 0.05 -28.60
C GLY A 70 13.56 -0.61 -27.52
N TYR A 71 12.84 -1.70 -27.80
CA TYR A 71 11.93 -2.33 -26.84
C TYR A 71 12.14 -3.85 -26.69
N VAL A 72 12.70 -4.55 -27.66
CA VAL A 72 12.89 -6.01 -27.56
C VAL A 72 13.76 -6.45 -26.37
N PRO A 73 14.85 -5.74 -26.00
CA PRO A 73 15.61 -6.09 -24.79
C PRO A 73 14.76 -5.97 -23.52
N ALA A 74 13.92 -4.96 -23.39
CA ALA A 74 13.03 -4.78 -22.25
C ALA A 74 11.96 -5.90 -22.17
N LEU A 75 11.46 -6.38 -23.31
CA LEU A 75 10.55 -7.54 -23.35
C LEU A 75 11.24 -8.82 -22.88
N ALA A 76 12.51 -9.02 -23.23
CA ALA A 76 13.28 -10.16 -22.74
C ALA A 76 13.48 -10.11 -21.22
N GLU A 77 13.70 -8.91 -20.67
CA GLU A 77 13.76 -8.70 -19.23
C GLU A 77 12.40 -8.93 -18.55
N ALA A 78 11.31 -8.43 -19.14
CA ALA A 78 9.93 -8.68 -18.65
C ALA A 78 9.65 -10.18 -18.52
N GLU A 79 10.02 -10.98 -19.53
CA GLU A 79 9.92 -12.43 -19.53
C GLU A 79 10.76 -13.07 -18.40
N ARG A 80 12.01 -12.63 -18.24
CA ARG A 80 12.93 -13.12 -17.21
C ARG A 80 12.42 -12.91 -15.79
N ILE A 81 11.81 -11.74 -15.51
CA ILE A 81 11.32 -11.39 -14.17
C ILE A 81 9.82 -11.61 -13.99
N SER A 82 9.14 -12.20 -14.98
CA SER A 82 7.69 -12.43 -15.00
C SER A 82 6.91 -11.14 -14.74
N ALA A 83 7.21 -10.09 -15.50
CA ALA A 83 6.57 -8.78 -15.44
C ALA A 83 5.71 -8.52 -16.66
N ILE A 84 4.72 -7.62 -16.53
CA ILE A 84 3.95 -7.08 -17.64
C ILE A 84 4.69 -5.87 -18.20
N PRO A 85 5.01 -5.82 -19.49
CA PRO A 85 5.59 -4.65 -20.13
C PRO A 85 4.49 -3.62 -20.41
N ILE A 86 4.69 -2.39 -19.96
CA ILE A 86 3.84 -1.23 -20.23
C ILE A 86 4.55 -0.38 -21.26
N TRP A 87 3.93 -0.16 -22.43
CA TRP A 87 4.45 0.76 -23.42
C TRP A 87 4.34 2.20 -22.90
N PHE A 88 5.47 2.86 -22.76
CA PHE A 88 5.59 4.19 -22.19
C PHE A 88 6.16 5.17 -23.22
N HIS A 89 5.55 6.37 -23.30
CA HIS A 89 6.18 7.52 -23.93
C HIS A 89 5.72 8.84 -23.30
N THR A 90 6.40 9.93 -23.66
CA THR A 90 6.09 11.25 -23.13
C THR A 90 5.54 12.16 -24.21
N HIS A 91 4.65 13.08 -23.81
CA HIS A 91 4.22 14.22 -24.63
C HIS A 91 4.72 15.51 -23.99
N PRO A 92 5.90 16.05 -24.42
CA PRO A 92 6.46 17.27 -23.86
C PRO A 92 5.61 18.49 -24.22
N GLY A 93 5.54 19.47 -23.32
CA GLY A 93 4.95 20.79 -23.60
C GLY A 93 3.43 20.88 -23.64
N THR A 94 2.70 19.80 -23.37
CA THR A 94 1.23 19.83 -23.49
C THR A 94 0.51 20.60 -22.39
N GLY A 95 1.15 20.86 -21.24
CA GLY A 95 0.56 21.61 -20.09
C GLY A 95 -0.80 21.06 -19.58
N GLY A 96 -1.36 20.08 -20.28
CA GLY A 96 -2.63 19.43 -20.04
C GLY A 96 -2.48 17.91 -19.98
N HIS A 97 -3.62 17.20 -19.94
CA HIS A 97 -3.60 15.73 -20.01
C HIS A 97 -3.17 15.25 -21.39
N PRO A 98 -2.19 14.35 -21.49
CA PRO A 98 -1.79 13.78 -22.75
C PRO A 98 -2.93 12.93 -23.32
N THR A 99 -3.14 13.02 -24.64
CA THR A 99 -4.09 12.18 -25.38
C THR A 99 -3.36 11.40 -26.46
N PRO A 100 -3.64 10.10 -26.64
CA PRO A 100 -3.02 9.31 -27.69
C PRO A 100 -3.29 9.91 -29.06
N SER A 101 -2.24 10.14 -29.85
CA SER A 101 -2.32 10.57 -31.25
C SER A 101 -2.78 9.42 -32.16
N MET A 102 -3.01 9.72 -33.45
CA MET A 102 -3.27 8.66 -34.44
C MET A 102 -2.04 7.78 -34.68
N ALA A 103 -0.85 8.34 -34.56
CA ALA A 103 0.41 7.60 -34.66
C ALA A 103 0.57 6.62 -33.50
N ASP A 104 0.30 7.05 -32.26
CA ASP A 104 0.36 6.18 -31.07
C ASP A 104 -0.57 4.98 -31.20
N ARG A 105 -1.82 5.23 -31.63
CA ARG A 105 -2.80 4.14 -31.84
C ARG A 105 -2.36 3.13 -32.89
N LYS A 106 -1.64 3.57 -33.93
CA LYS A 106 -1.09 2.69 -34.94
C LYS A 106 0.05 1.84 -34.36
N VAL A 107 0.95 2.45 -33.62
CA VAL A 107 2.02 1.74 -32.90
C VAL A 107 1.44 0.71 -31.94
N ASP A 108 0.42 1.08 -31.16
CA ASP A 108 -0.26 0.15 -30.25
C ASP A 108 -0.81 -1.09 -30.96
N GLN A 109 -1.39 -0.92 -32.16
CA GLN A 109 -1.87 -2.04 -32.98
C GLN A 109 -0.74 -2.95 -33.48
N GLU A 110 0.41 -2.36 -33.81
CA GLU A 110 1.56 -3.10 -34.34
C GLU A 110 2.32 -3.91 -33.27
N ILE A 111 2.42 -3.38 -32.03
CA ILE A 111 3.27 -3.98 -30.99
C ILE A 111 2.48 -4.79 -29.94
N SER A 112 1.16 -4.59 -29.80
CA SER A 112 0.34 -5.18 -28.74
C SER A 112 0.44 -6.70 -28.67
N ASP A 113 0.39 -7.39 -29.82
CA ASP A 113 0.48 -8.87 -29.85
C ASP A 113 1.85 -9.37 -29.42
N LEU A 114 2.91 -8.66 -29.81
CA LEU A 114 4.27 -9.01 -29.39
C LEU A 114 4.44 -8.83 -27.87
N PHE A 115 3.90 -7.75 -27.29
CA PHE A 115 3.97 -7.49 -25.85
C PHE A 115 3.24 -8.58 -25.06
N ARG A 116 2.04 -8.97 -25.49
CA ARG A 116 1.29 -10.08 -24.88
C ARG A 116 2.04 -11.40 -24.98
N LEU A 117 2.51 -11.74 -26.18
CA LEU A 117 3.23 -12.98 -26.41
C LEU A 117 4.45 -13.13 -25.51
N ARG A 118 5.26 -12.06 -25.40
CA ARG A 118 6.51 -12.08 -24.63
C ARG A 118 6.29 -12.05 -23.11
N SER A 119 5.22 -11.42 -22.65
CA SER A 119 4.88 -11.41 -21.21
C SER A 119 4.10 -12.66 -20.78
N GLY A 120 3.55 -13.43 -21.72
CA GLY A 120 2.60 -14.50 -21.43
C GLY A 120 1.30 -14.01 -20.79
N SER A 121 0.97 -12.72 -20.96
CA SER A 121 -0.19 -12.06 -20.39
C SER A 121 -1.21 -11.73 -21.45
N GLU A 122 -2.51 -11.83 -21.12
CA GLU A 122 -3.62 -11.34 -21.94
C GLU A 122 -3.70 -9.80 -21.99
N LEU A 123 -2.88 -9.11 -21.20
CA LEU A 123 -2.92 -7.65 -21.11
C LEU A 123 -1.89 -7.00 -22.02
N TYR A 124 -2.31 -5.90 -22.66
CA TYR A 124 -1.42 -4.90 -23.23
C TYR A 124 -1.71 -3.56 -22.55
N VAL A 125 -0.69 -2.86 -22.12
CA VAL A 125 -0.85 -1.65 -21.31
C VAL A 125 -0.04 -0.51 -21.91
N THR A 126 -0.66 0.68 -22.00
CA THR A 126 -0.02 1.92 -22.46
C THR A 126 0.00 2.96 -21.36
N LEU A 127 1.01 3.81 -21.38
CA LEU A 127 1.16 4.94 -20.45
C LEU A 127 1.81 6.12 -21.17
N ILE A 128 1.12 7.25 -21.20
CA ILE A 128 1.64 8.53 -21.72
C ILE A 128 1.75 9.50 -20.54
N ALA A 129 2.90 10.12 -20.37
CA ALA A 129 3.12 11.12 -19.33
C ALA A 129 3.45 12.48 -19.94
N SER A 130 2.94 13.54 -19.31
CA SER A 130 3.28 14.94 -19.64
C SER A 130 3.71 15.69 -18.37
N PRO A 131 4.62 16.67 -18.49
CA PRO A 131 5.08 17.44 -17.34
C PRO A 131 3.99 18.40 -16.84
N ARG A 132 3.99 18.64 -15.53
CA ARG A 132 3.28 19.71 -14.83
C ARG A 132 4.24 20.45 -13.92
N ASP A 133 3.84 21.63 -13.43
CA ASP A 133 4.66 22.42 -12.50
C ASP A 133 4.95 21.65 -11.20
N ASP A 134 3.96 20.89 -10.73
CA ASP A 134 3.96 20.14 -9.46
C ASP A 134 4.17 18.61 -9.63
N GLY A 135 4.64 18.15 -10.80
CA GLY A 135 4.85 16.73 -11.08
C GLY A 135 4.55 16.34 -12.51
N ILE A 136 3.68 15.35 -12.68
CA ILE A 136 3.23 14.85 -13.98
C ILE A 136 1.70 14.74 -14.04
N THR A 137 1.17 14.77 -15.25
CA THR A 137 -0.14 14.25 -15.61
C THR A 137 0.04 13.04 -16.53
N PHE A 138 -0.96 12.17 -16.59
CA PHE A 138 -0.84 10.95 -17.37
C PHE A 138 -2.17 10.53 -18.00
N THR A 139 -2.05 9.72 -19.05
CA THR A 139 -3.13 8.91 -19.62
C THR A 139 -2.59 7.50 -19.80
N GLY A 140 -3.36 6.49 -19.42
CA GLY A 140 -2.99 5.09 -19.61
C GLY A 140 -4.21 4.24 -19.87
N GLU A 141 -4.02 3.16 -20.62
CA GLU A 141 -5.10 2.24 -20.98
C GLU A 141 -4.63 0.79 -20.86
N VAL A 142 -5.49 -0.06 -20.31
CA VAL A 142 -5.30 -1.51 -20.29
C VAL A 142 -6.21 -2.14 -21.33
N HIS A 143 -5.64 -2.89 -22.26
CA HIS A 143 -6.34 -3.66 -23.29
C HIS A 143 -6.36 -5.12 -22.87
N PHE A 144 -7.53 -5.70 -22.71
CA PHE A 144 -7.73 -7.09 -22.31
C PHE A 144 -7.74 -8.03 -23.52
N GLY A 145 -7.48 -9.32 -23.30
CA GLY A 145 -7.45 -10.34 -24.36
C GLY A 145 -8.81 -10.57 -25.03
N ASP A 146 -9.91 -10.27 -24.35
CA ASP A 146 -11.29 -10.34 -24.88
C ASP A 146 -11.65 -9.13 -25.79
N GLY A 147 -10.73 -8.19 -25.97
CA GLY A 147 -10.93 -6.96 -26.73
C GLY A 147 -11.48 -5.80 -25.92
N GLY A 148 -11.78 -6.00 -24.63
CA GLY A 148 -12.16 -4.93 -23.71
C GLY A 148 -11.01 -3.97 -23.44
N LYS A 149 -11.35 -2.74 -23.03
CA LYS A 149 -10.40 -1.72 -22.64
C LYS A 149 -10.87 -0.98 -21.38
N ALA A 150 -9.92 -0.59 -20.53
CA ALA A 150 -10.20 0.23 -19.37
C ALA A 150 -9.06 1.25 -19.15
N PRO A 151 -9.37 2.47 -18.68
CA PRO A 151 -8.34 3.44 -18.34
C PRO A 151 -7.58 3.02 -17.08
N ILE A 152 -6.32 3.47 -16.97
CA ILE A 152 -5.66 3.55 -15.67
C ILE A 152 -6.26 4.74 -14.94
N ASP A 153 -7.04 4.48 -13.88
CA ASP A 153 -7.80 5.51 -13.17
C ASP A 153 -6.92 6.40 -12.31
N ARG A 154 -5.89 5.80 -11.69
CA ARG A 154 -5.06 6.44 -10.68
C ARG A 154 -3.61 6.02 -10.79
N LEU A 155 -2.70 6.95 -10.50
CA LEU A 155 -1.29 6.69 -10.24
C LEU A 155 -1.03 6.95 -8.76
N TRP A 156 -0.45 5.98 -8.08
CA TRP A 156 -0.08 6.04 -6.66
C TRP A 156 1.44 6.05 -6.51
N ARG A 157 2.01 7.21 -6.13
CA ARG A 157 3.44 7.35 -5.81
C ARG A 157 3.68 6.91 -4.38
N VAL A 158 4.67 6.04 -4.19
CA VAL A 158 4.99 5.42 -2.89
C VAL A 158 6.47 5.57 -2.57
N GLY A 159 6.76 6.25 -1.46
CA GLY A 159 8.11 6.49 -0.97
C GLY A 159 8.10 7.30 0.31
N ASP A 160 9.04 8.20 0.46
CA ASP A 160 9.03 9.17 1.56
C ASP A 160 7.81 10.10 1.46
N LYS A 161 7.37 10.38 0.24
CA LYS A 161 6.12 11.08 -0.05
C LYS A 161 5.12 10.10 -0.65
N LEU A 162 3.87 10.20 -0.20
CA LEU A 162 2.72 9.52 -0.81
C LEU A 162 1.92 10.56 -1.61
N GLN A 163 1.61 10.23 -2.86
CA GLN A 163 0.85 11.14 -3.73
C GLN A 163 -0.10 10.37 -4.64
N LEU A 164 -1.37 10.75 -4.61
CA LEU A 164 -2.39 10.22 -5.51
C LEU A 164 -2.57 11.20 -6.68
N ILE A 165 -2.37 10.70 -7.89
CA ILE A 165 -2.61 11.44 -9.13
C ILE A 165 -3.75 10.73 -9.85
N ASN A 166 -4.89 11.41 -9.99
CA ASN A 166 -6.04 10.88 -10.70
C ASN A 166 -5.90 11.13 -12.21
N SER A 167 -6.45 10.23 -13.03
CA SER A 167 -6.60 10.47 -14.45
C SER A 167 -7.60 11.61 -14.70
N PHE A 168 -7.55 12.22 -15.88
CA PHE A 168 -8.34 13.42 -16.23
C PHE A 168 -9.85 13.28 -16.09
N ASN A 169 -10.38 12.09 -16.25
CA ASN A 169 -11.84 11.85 -16.23
C ASN A 169 -12.48 11.87 -14.84
N SER A 170 -11.70 12.09 -13.79
CA SER A 170 -12.24 12.21 -12.44
C SER A 170 -12.67 13.66 -12.17
N ASN A 171 -13.99 13.95 -12.26
CA ASN A 171 -14.54 15.13 -11.63
C ASN A 171 -14.22 15.06 -10.14
N ALA A 172 -13.33 15.94 -9.68
CA ALA A 172 -12.99 16.01 -8.26
C ALA A 172 -14.28 16.28 -7.47
N PRO A 173 -14.66 15.40 -6.54
CA PRO A 173 -15.89 15.60 -5.77
C PRO A 173 -15.80 16.91 -4.97
N GLN A 174 -16.91 17.63 -4.86
CA GLN A 174 -16.98 18.83 -4.04
C GLN A 174 -16.73 18.47 -2.58
N ILE A 175 -15.77 19.16 -1.95
CA ILE A 175 -15.41 18.92 -0.55
C ILE A 175 -16.57 19.41 0.35
N PRO A 176 -17.17 18.54 1.19
CA PRO A 176 -18.21 18.93 2.12
C PRO A 176 -17.72 19.99 3.13
N ALA A 177 -18.58 20.94 3.49
CA ALA A 177 -18.27 22.04 4.40
C ALA A 177 -17.81 21.58 5.81
N ILE A 178 -18.17 20.37 6.23
CA ILE A 178 -17.71 19.79 7.51
C ILE A 178 -16.18 19.68 7.60
N PHE A 179 -15.47 19.69 6.46
CA PHE A 179 -13.99 19.62 6.39
C PHE A 179 -13.33 21.00 6.28
N ASP A 180 -14.04 22.11 6.45
CA ASP A 180 -13.50 23.48 6.33
C ASP A 180 -12.21 23.68 7.16
N ARG A 181 -12.17 23.17 8.39
CA ARG A 181 -10.99 23.27 9.25
C ARG A 181 -9.79 22.47 8.73
N SER A 182 -10.03 21.27 8.20
CA SER A 182 -8.98 20.42 7.61
C SER A 182 -8.47 21.04 6.31
N VAL A 183 -9.36 21.58 5.47
CA VAL A 183 -8.99 22.30 4.24
C VAL A 183 -8.14 23.52 4.54
N ARG A 184 -8.47 24.30 5.59
CA ARG A 184 -7.62 25.44 6.02
C ARG A 184 -6.26 25.01 6.53
N ALA A 185 -6.13 23.81 7.10
CA ALA A 185 -4.87 23.29 7.61
C ALA A 185 -4.00 22.66 6.52
N PHE A 186 -4.59 21.89 5.60
CA PHE A 186 -3.87 21.01 4.68
C PHE A 186 -4.05 21.37 3.20
N GLY A 187 -4.99 22.22 2.88
CA GLY A 187 -5.39 22.51 1.51
C GLY A 187 -6.46 21.55 0.96
N PRO A 188 -7.14 21.93 -0.13
CA PRO A 188 -8.19 21.13 -0.75
C PRO A 188 -7.67 19.81 -1.36
N ASP A 189 -6.47 19.80 -1.93
CA ASP A 189 -5.91 18.63 -2.62
C ASP A 189 -5.64 17.48 -1.65
N ILE A 190 -5.14 17.78 -0.45
CA ILE A 190 -4.94 16.77 0.60
C ILE A 190 -6.29 16.25 1.10
N GLN A 191 -7.30 17.12 1.25
CA GLN A 191 -8.64 16.68 1.65
C GLN A 191 -9.30 15.79 0.59
N GLN A 192 -9.12 16.08 -0.69
CA GLN A 192 -9.58 15.23 -1.80
C GLN A 192 -8.83 13.89 -1.79
N THR A 193 -7.51 13.92 -1.60
CA THR A 193 -6.70 12.71 -1.47
C THR A 193 -7.20 11.83 -0.34
N LEU A 194 -7.43 12.39 0.86
CA LEU A 194 -7.96 11.65 2.01
C LEU A 194 -9.31 10.98 1.70
N GLY A 195 -10.21 11.68 0.99
CA GLY A 195 -11.51 11.14 0.56
C GLY A 195 -11.40 9.99 -0.44
N ALA A 196 -10.36 9.98 -1.27
CA ALA A 196 -10.12 8.98 -2.31
C ALA A 196 -9.27 7.79 -1.84
N LEU A 197 -8.58 7.90 -0.69
CA LEU A 197 -7.75 6.83 -0.14
C LEU A 197 -8.57 5.60 0.23
N ARG A 198 -8.04 4.43 -0.12
CA ARG A 198 -8.50 3.12 0.31
C ARG A 198 -7.58 2.61 1.41
N VAL A 199 -8.10 2.51 2.62
CA VAL A 199 -7.26 2.20 3.80
C VAL A 199 -7.66 0.86 4.40
N GLY A 200 -6.65 -0.01 4.59
CA GLY A 200 -6.78 -1.25 5.33
C GLY A 200 -6.44 -1.05 6.81
N ILE A 201 -7.17 -1.71 7.71
CA ILE A 201 -6.88 -1.74 9.14
C ILE A 201 -6.91 -3.20 9.58
N VAL A 202 -5.79 -3.69 10.07
CA VAL A 202 -5.62 -5.06 10.57
C VAL A 202 -5.46 -5.01 12.09
N GLY A 203 -6.42 -5.62 12.78
CA GLY A 203 -6.61 -5.48 14.22
C GLY A 203 -7.56 -4.33 14.56
N CYS A 204 -8.80 -4.66 14.99
CA CYS A 204 -9.84 -3.69 15.39
C CYS A 204 -9.97 -3.58 16.91
N GLY A 205 -8.88 -3.76 17.64
CA GLY A 205 -8.78 -3.54 19.08
C GLY A 205 -8.72 -2.05 19.44
N GLY A 206 -8.16 -1.71 20.61
CA GLY A 206 -8.08 -0.33 21.09
C GLY A 206 -7.35 0.63 20.14
N THR A 207 -6.23 0.20 19.54
CA THR A 207 -5.48 1.04 18.57
C THR A 207 -6.20 1.14 17.23
N GLY A 208 -6.59 0.00 16.63
CA GLY A 208 -7.18 0.01 15.28
C GLY A 208 -8.56 0.67 15.23
N SER A 209 -9.38 0.52 16.27
CA SER A 209 -10.67 1.23 16.33
C SER A 209 -10.49 2.75 16.45
N ALA A 210 -9.48 3.21 17.19
CA ALA A 210 -9.13 4.63 17.28
C ALA A 210 -8.56 5.18 15.97
N VAL A 211 -7.72 4.39 15.26
CA VAL A 211 -7.25 4.73 13.90
C VAL A 211 -8.42 4.88 12.94
N ALA A 212 -9.33 3.90 12.92
CA ALA A 212 -10.48 3.90 12.02
C ALA A 212 -11.38 5.13 12.22
N GLU A 213 -11.71 5.46 13.47
CA GLU A 213 -12.54 6.63 13.75
C GLU A 213 -11.88 7.93 13.34
N GLN A 214 -10.59 8.11 13.65
CA GLN A 214 -9.85 9.31 13.25
C GLN A 214 -9.77 9.46 11.73
N LEU A 215 -9.53 8.37 10.98
CA LEU A 215 -9.51 8.39 9.51
C LEU A 215 -10.85 8.81 8.92
N VAL A 216 -11.96 8.25 9.41
CA VAL A 216 -13.30 8.61 8.95
C VAL A 216 -13.61 10.08 9.24
N ARG A 217 -13.21 10.59 10.42
CA ARG A 217 -13.36 12.01 10.77
C ARG A 217 -12.47 12.93 9.93
N LEU A 218 -11.33 12.46 9.45
CA LEU A 218 -10.47 13.16 8.50
C LEU A 218 -11.01 13.14 7.06
N GLY A 219 -12.03 12.33 6.78
CA GLY A 219 -12.67 12.30 5.46
C GLY A 219 -12.41 11.04 4.65
N VAL A 220 -11.67 10.04 5.15
CA VAL A 220 -11.53 8.75 4.49
C VAL A 220 -12.89 8.08 4.34
N ARG A 221 -13.18 7.54 3.13
CA ARG A 221 -14.49 6.96 2.79
C ARG A 221 -14.42 5.50 2.33
N HIS A 222 -13.23 4.93 2.22
CA HIS A 222 -13.04 3.53 1.81
C HIS A 222 -12.18 2.80 2.82
N LEU A 223 -12.78 1.89 3.61
CA LEU A 223 -12.09 1.11 4.63
C LEU A 223 -12.23 -0.39 4.39
N THR A 224 -11.15 -1.14 4.65
CA THR A 224 -11.16 -2.59 4.84
C THR A 224 -10.72 -2.89 6.27
N LEU A 225 -11.61 -3.44 7.07
CA LEU A 225 -11.39 -3.81 8.48
C LEU A 225 -11.18 -5.32 8.59
N ILE A 226 -10.08 -5.74 9.19
CA ILE A 226 -9.75 -7.16 9.35
C ILE A 226 -9.45 -7.44 10.83
N ASP A 227 -10.24 -8.33 11.45
CA ASP A 227 -10.03 -8.81 12.81
C ASP A 227 -10.87 -10.10 13.00
N ALA A 228 -10.30 -11.16 13.53
CA ALA A 228 -11.00 -12.42 13.76
C ALA A 228 -11.78 -12.46 15.06
N ASP A 229 -11.53 -11.52 15.97
CA ASP A 229 -12.01 -11.58 17.33
C ASP A 229 -13.46 -11.08 17.48
N THR A 230 -14.09 -11.60 18.51
CA THR A 230 -15.32 -11.03 19.09
C THR A 230 -14.98 -10.10 20.26
N LEU A 231 -15.88 -9.18 20.56
CA LEU A 231 -15.74 -8.26 21.68
C LEU A 231 -15.89 -9.02 23.00
N THR A 232 -14.94 -8.85 23.91
CA THR A 232 -15.01 -9.32 25.30
C THR A 232 -15.32 -8.17 26.26
N GLU A 233 -15.75 -8.47 27.50
CA GLU A 233 -16.04 -7.45 28.53
C GLU A 233 -14.84 -6.52 28.75
N SER A 234 -13.63 -7.08 28.83
CA SER A 234 -12.39 -6.31 29.03
C SER A 234 -12.05 -5.38 27.85
N ASN A 235 -12.60 -5.62 26.67
CA ASN A 235 -12.39 -4.79 25.49
C ASN A 235 -13.24 -3.51 25.50
N VAL A 236 -14.39 -3.51 26.16
CA VAL A 236 -15.35 -2.38 26.18
C VAL A 236 -14.70 -1.08 26.63
N THR A 237 -13.69 -1.16 27.48
CA THR A 237 -12.99 0.01 28.03
C THR A 237 -12.09 0.74 27.03
N ARG A 238 -11.79 0.13 25.86
CA ARG A 238 -10.80 0.69 24.92
C ARG A 238 -11.16 0.57 23.43
N VAL A 239 -12.15 -0.23 23.05
CA VAL A 239 -12.59 -0.38 21.66
C VAL A 239 -13.65 0.67 21.34
N TYR A 240 -13.39 1.52 20.39
CA TYR A 240 -14.31 2.58 19.98
C TYR A 240 -15.59 1.99 19.35
N GLY A 241 -16.73 2.58 19.68
CA GLY A 241 -18.04 2.11 19.24
C GLY A 241 -18.57 0.91 20.01
N SER A 242 -17.78 0.32 20.93
CA SER A 242 -18.22 -0.81 21.75
C SER A 242 -19.13 -0.38 22.90
N THR A 243 -20.02 -1.28 23.30
CA THR A 243 -20.90 -1.14 24.46
C THR A 243 -21.00 -2.49 25.19
N PRO A 244 -21.39 -2.55 26.48
CA PRO A 244 -21.61 -3.80 27.15
C PRO A 244 -22.57 -4.76 26.45
N GLY A 245 -23.62 -4.21 25.78
CA GLY A 245 -24.58 -5.00 25.01
C GLY A 245 -24.05 -5.55 23.67
N ALA A 246 -22.84 -5.18 23.28
CA ALA A 246 -22.18 -5.69 22.08
C ALA A 246 -21.20 -6.85 22.34
N VAL A 247 -21.00 -7.26 23.61
CA VAL A 247 -20.12 -8.39 23.96
C VAL A 247 -20.56 -9.65 23.21
N GLY A 248 -19.58 -10.38 22.64
CA GLY A 248 -19.80 -11.56 21.80
C GLY A 248 -20.00 -11.28 20.32
N LYS A 249 -20.21 -10.02 19.89
CA LYS A 249 -20.26 -9.65 18.46
C LYS A 249 -18.85 -9.47 17.90
N SER A 250 -18.70 -9.64 16.59
CA SER A 250 -17.44 -9.38 15.88
C SER A 250 -16.98 -7.93 16.05
N LYS A 251 -15.69 -7.71 16.39
CA LYS A 251 -15.10 -6.38 16.50
C LYS A 251 -15.23 -5.57 15.21
N THR A 252 -15.04 -6.22 14.06
CA THR A 252 -15.16 -5.54 12.73
C THR A 252 -16.59 -5.07 12.45
N SER A 253 -17.61 -5.85 12.83
CA SER A 253 -19.02 -5.46 12.67
C SER A 253 -19.37 -4.26 13.56
N ILE A 254 -19.01 -4.32 14.85
CA ILE A 254 -19.26 -3.23 15.81
C ILE A 254 -18.62 -1.93 15.30
N LEU A 255 -17.37 -2.00 14.86
CA LEU A 255 -16.64 -0.84 14.38
C LEU A 255 -17.26 -0.29 13.09
N LYS A 256 -17.62 -1.14 12.13
CA LYS A 256 -18.32 -0.71 10.91
C LYS A 256 -19.62 0.02 11.24
N ASP A 257 -20.48 -0.54 12.10
CA ASP A 257 -21.76 0.06 12.49
C ASP A 257 -21.51 1.43 13.13
N HIS A 258 -20.53 1.55 14.02
CA HIS A 258 -20.17 2.81 14.66
C HIS A 258 -19.70 3.86 13.64
N LEU A 259 -18.76 3.48 12.76
CA LEU A 259 -18.21 4.39 11.75
C LEU A 259 -19.26 4.87 10.75
N THR A 260 -20.23 4.02 10.42
CA THR A 260 -21.35 4.37 9.54
C THR A 260 -22.26 5.45 10.17
N THR A 261 -22.33 5.52 11.51
CA THR A 261 -23.06 6.64 12.17
C THR A 261 -22.32 7.97 12.02
N ILE A 262 -20.98 7.95 11.88
CA ILE A 262 -20.15 9.16 11.70
C ILE A 262 -20.17 9.60 10.23
N ALA A 263 -20.08 8.63 9.29
CA ALA A 263 -20.08 8.86 7.86
C ALA A 263 -21.01 7.85 7.17
N PRO A 264 -22.27 8.22 6.91
CA PRO A 264 -23.25 7.33 6.27
C PRO A 264 -22.87 6.88 4.85
N ASP A 265 -21.99 7.64 4.18
CA ASP A 265 -21.43 7.38 2.85
C ASP A 265 -20.17 6.49 2.87
N LEU A 266 -19.79 5.94 4.02
CA LEU A 266 -18.61 5.11 4.18
C LEU A 266 -18.77 3.76 3.46
N ALA A 267 -17.91 3.48 2.50
CA ALA A 267 -17.72 2.15 1.92
C ALA A 267 -16.77 1.34 2.83
N CYS A 268 -17.34 0.44 3.63
CA CYS A 268 -16.58 -0.35 4.61
C CYS A 268 -16.75 -1.85 4.37
N ASN A 269 -15.65 -2.52 4.03
CA ASN A 269 -15.54 -3.97 3.98
C ASN A 269 -15.08 -4.48 5.36
N ALA A 270 -15.92 -5.24 6.06
CA ALA A 270 -15.63 -5.78 7.40
C ALA A 270 -15.43 -7.31 7.30
N VAL A 271 -14.21 -7.76 7.55
CA VAL A 271 -13.79 -9.15 7.40
C VAL A 271 -13.45 -9.73 8.79
N ALA A 272 -14.33 -10.62 9.28
CA ALA A 272 -14.16 -11.29 10.57
C ALA A 272 -13.29 -12.56 10.40
N ALA A 273 -12.00 -12.37 10.10
CA ALA A 273 -11.05 -13.46 9.86
C ALA A 273 -9.62 -13.00 10.15
N MET A 274 -8.71 -13.97 10.36
CA MET A 274 -7.28 -13.71 10.54
C MET A 274 -6.64 -13.25 9.22
N VAL A 275 -5.79 -12.23 9.26
CA VAL A 275 -4.99 -11.78 8.11
C VAL A 275 -3.97 -12.82 7.65
N THR A 276 -3.67 -13.80 8.49
CA THR A 276 -2.80 -14.94 8.21
C THR A 276 -3.41 -15.97 7.27
N LEU A 277 -4.66 -15.81 6.86
CA LEU A 277 -5.29 -16.59 5.79
C LEU A 277 -5.11 -15.86 4.46
N GLU A 278 -4.65 -16.58 3.41
CA GLU A 278 -4.39 -15.97 2.10
C GLU A 278 -5.59 -15.20 1.56
N LYS A 279 -6.79 -15.78 1.61
CA LYS A 279 -8.03 -15.12 1.18
C LYS A 279 -8.25 -13.78 1.88
N THR A 280 -7.99 -13.72 3.17
CA THR A 280 -8.14 -12.49 3.97
C THR A 280 -7.06 -11.47 3.65
N ALA A 281 -5.80 -11.91 3.52
CA ALA A 281 -4.70 -11.02 3.15
C ALA A 281 -4.92 -10.38 1.76
N ARG A 282 -5.54 -11.11 0.82
CA ARG A 282 -5.89 -10.58 -0.50
C ARG A 282 -6.93 -9.46 -0.46
N GLU A 283 -7.77 -9.37 0.59
CA GLU A 283 -8.69 -8.23 0.78
C GLU A 283 -7.95 -6.88 0.97
N LEU A 284 -6.66 -6.91 1.29
CA LEU A 284 -5.81 -5.73 1.39
C LEU A 284 -5.22 -5.30 0.05
N THR A 285 -5.33 -6.11 -1.00
CA THR A 285 -4.78 -5.78 -2.32
C THR A 285 -5.24 -4.43 -2.87
N PRO A 286 -6.52 -4.00 -2.75
CA PRO A 286 -6.94 -2.71 -3.28
C PRO A 286 -6.54 -1.51 -2.41
N CYS A 287 -5.93 -1.73 -1.22
CA CYS A 287 -5.61 -0.65 -0.29
C CYS A 287 -4.38 0.16 -0.74
N ASP A 288 -4.48 1.47 -0.59
CA ASP A 288 -3.38 2.41 -0.84
C ASP A 288 -2.41 2.48 0.34
N VAL A 289 -2.94 2.30 1.57
CA VAL A 289 -2.20 2.26 2.84
C VAL A 289 -2.85 1.23 3.76
N VAL A 290 -2.05 0.55 4.57
CA VAL A 290 -2.55 -0.39 5.59
C VAL A 290 -2.00 -0.02 6.96
N PHE A 291 -2.87 0.03 7.97
CA PHE A 291 -2.50 0.16 9.37
C PHE A 291 -2.43 -1.23 10.01
N GLY A 292 -1.25 -1.59 10.53
CA GLY A 292 -1.01 -2.79 11.31
C GLY A 292 -1.23 -2.50 12.79
N CYS A 293 -2.39 -2.87 13.32
CA CYS A 293 -2.79 -2.68 14.71
C CYS A 293 -2.97 -4.01 15.45
N THR A 294 -2.42 -5.09 14.87
CA THR A 294 -2.43 -6.44 15.47
C THR A 294 -1.27 -6.62 16.43
N ASP A 295 -1.42 -7.48 17.41
CA ASP A 295 -0.41 -7.85 18.39
C ASP A 295 0.32 -9.16 18.05
N ASP A 296 -0.21 -9.96 17.11
CA ASP A 296 0.41 -11.20 16.65
C ASP A 296 1.60 -10.99 15.69
N ASN A 297 2.60 -11.85 15.79
CA ASN A 297 3.80 -11.81 14.97
C ASN A 297 3.53 -12.29 13.53
N ALA A 298 2.65 -13.26 13.35
CA ALA A 298 2.31 -13.82 12.05
C ALA A 298 1.57 -12.79 11.18
N GLY A 299 0.62 -12.05 11.74
CA GLY A 299 -0.05 -10.95 11.05
C GLY A 299 0.93 -9.84 10.65
N ARG A 300 1.82 -9.44 11.56
CA ARG A 300 2.89 -8.46 11.25
C ARG A 300 3.82 -8.96 10.14
N LEU A 301 4.11 -10.28 10.09
CA LEU A 301 4.90 -10.86 9.01
C LEU A 301 4.20 -10.73 7.66
N VAL A 302 2.90 -11.02 7.59
CA VAL A 302 2.08 -10.82 6.38
C VAL A 302 2.13 -9.35 5.93
N LEU A 303 1.91 -8.40 6.85
CA LEU A 303 1.92 -6.97 6.55
C LEU A 303 3.29 -6.48 6.07
N SER A 304 4.38 -6.98 6.68
CA SER A 304 5.75 -6.68 6.23
C SER A 304 6.00 -7.14 4.78
N ARG A 305 5.48 -8.32 4.41
CA ARG A 305 5.61 -8.83 3.04
C ARG A 305 4.72 -8.07 2.07
N LEU A 306 3.50 -7.73 2.47
CA LEU A 306 2.57 -6.93 1.68
C LEU A 306 3.19 -5.59 1.26
N SER A 307 3.91 -4.92 2.16
CA SER A 307 4.62 -3.67 1.86
C SER A 307 5.65 -3.82 0.72
N THR A 308 6.32 -4.95 0.64
CA THR A 308 7.31 -5.22 -0.42
C THR A 308 6.63 -5.72 -1.70
N PHE A 309 5.86 -6.79 -1.61
CA PHE A 309 5.36 -7.50 -2.80
C PHE A 309 4.25 -6.76 -3.53
N LEU A 310 3.41 -6.02 -2.82
CA LEU A 310 2.34 -5.19 -3.40
C LEU A 310 2.69 -3.69 -3.44
N ALA A 311 3.91 -3.32 -3.02
CA ALA A 311 4.33 -1.93 -2.89
C ALA A 311 3.31 -1.06 -2.13
N THR A 312 2.63 -1.64 -1.12
CA THR A 312 1.62 -0.94 -0.31
C THR A 312 2.25 -0.44 0.97
N PRO A 313 2.25 0.87 1.26
CA PRO A 313 2.72 1.40 2.54
C PRO A 313 1.99 0.76 3.71
N VAL A 314 2.74 0.39 4.75
CA VAL A 314 2.18 -0.15 6.00
C VAL A 314 2.66 0.71 7.17
N ILE A 315 1.72 1.16 8.00
CA ILE A 315 2.00 1.88 9.24
C ILE A 315 1.71 0.93 10.40
N ASP A 316 2.76 0.34 10.97
CA ASP A 316 2.65 -0.64 12.05
C ASP A 316 2.69 0.04 13.41
N CYS A 317 1.70 -0.28 14.25
CA CYS A 317 1.49 0.27 15.57
C CYS A 317 1.81 -0.75 16.65
N GLY A 318 2.58 -0.36 17.65
CA GLY A 318 2.86 -1.19 18.82
C GLY A 318 2.72 -0.41 20.11
N VAL A 319 2.06 -1.00 21.10
CA VAL A 319 1.98 -0.50 22.48
C VAL A 319 2.41 -1.63 23.40
N LEU A 320 3.33 -1.38 24.30
CA LEU A 320 3.80 -2.33 25.30
C LEU A 320 3.78 -1.69 26.68
N LEU A 321 2.97 -2.24 27.55
CA LEU A 321 2.88 -1.86 28.96
C LEU A 321 3.45 -3.00 29.80
N SER A 322 4.39 -2.70 30.68
CA SER A 322 4.96 -3.70 31.59
C SER A 322 4.93 -3.22 33.05
N GLY A 323 4.80 -4.18 33.96
CA GLY A 323 4.80 -3.97 35.42
C GLY A 323 3.87 -4.94 36.15
N ASP A 324 4.27 -5.36 37.34
CA ASP A 324 3.52 -6.28 38.23
C ASP A 324 2.58 -5.46 39.14
N GLY A 325 1.39 -5.13 38.65
CA GLY A 325 0.38 -4.36 39.39
C GLY A 325 0.69 -2.87 39.57
N ALA A 326 1.91 -2.43 39.22
CA ALA A 326 2.28 -1.03 39.01
C ALA A 326 2.95 -0.89 37.65
N LEU A 327 2.58 0.13 36.88
CA LEU A 327 3.22 0.37 35.59
C LEU A 327 4.69 0.73 35.77
N ALA A 328 5.60 -0.14 35.32
CA ALA A 328 7.05 0.08 35.33
C ALA A 328 7.55 0.74 34.05
N SER A 329 6.97 0.36 32.89
CA SER A 329 7.27 1.03 31.62
C SER A 329 6.07 1.14 30.70
N ILE A 330 6.03 2.20 29.90
CA ILE A 330 4.97 2.48 28.93
C ILE A 330 5.67 2.88 27.64
N ASN A 331 5.66 1.95 26.67
CA ASN A 331 6.32 2.13 25.39
C ASN A 331 5.31 2.10 24.26
N GLY A 332 5.52 2.99 23.29
CA GLY A 332 4.76 3.03 22.05
C GLY A 332 5.68 3.08 20.85
N ARG A 333 5.22 2.57 19.71
CA ARG A 333 5.98 2.57 18.47
C ARG A 333 5.07 2.75 17.28
N VAL A 334 5.50 3.59 16.35
CA VAL A 334 4.92 3.68 14.99
C VAL A 334 6.05 3.43 14.01
N THR A 335 5.90 2.44 13.14
CA THR A 335 6.86 2.09 12.10
C THR A 335 6.20 2.23 10.75
N THR A 336 6.72 3.11 9.88
CA THR A 336 6.24 3.26 8.50
C THR A 336 7.11 2.41 7.57
N LEU A 337 6.50 1.42 6.94
CA LEU A 337 7.11 0.56 5.94
C LEU A 337 6.71 1.06 4.56
N THR A 338 7.70 1.43 3.76
CA THR A 338 7.57 1.72 2.33
C THR A 338 8.47 0.78 1.53
N PRO A 339 8.23 0.57 0.23
CA PRO A 339 9.08 -0.28 -0.60
C PRO A 339 10.56 0.10 -0.49
N GLY A 340 11.42 -0.88 -0.22
CA GLY A 340 12.86 -0.66 -0.05
C GLY A 340 13.33 -0.25 1.35
N CYS A 341 12.41 -0.02 2.30
CA CYS A 341 12.74 0.18 3.71
C CYS A 341 12.94 -1.15 4.44
N ALA A 342 13.67 -1.12 5.56
CA ALA A 342 13.77 -2.27 6.45
C ALA A 342 12.38 -2.69 6.95
N CYS A 343 12.00 -3.94 6.71
CA CYS A 343 10.75 -4.50 7.21
C CYS A 343 10.81 -4.81 8.71
N LEU A 344 9.70 -5.23 9.32
CA LEU A 344 9.65 -5.52 10.75
C LEU A 344 10.57 -6.67 11.16
N VAL A 345 10.86 -7.64 10.27
CA VAL A 345 11.86 -8.69 10.52
C VAL A 345 13.27 -8.10 10.59
N CYS A 346 13.63 -7.22 9.65
CA CYS A 346 14.94 -6.56 9.64
C CYS A 346 15.18 -5.64 10.85
N ARG A 347 14.07 -5.19 11.47
CA ARG A 347 14.06 -4.34 12.67
C ARG A 347 13.98 -5.11 13.98
N ASP A 348 13.98 -6.44 13.94
CA ASP A 348 13.77 -7.30 15.12
C ASP A 348 12.46 -6.98 15.87
N ARG A 349 11.38 -6.70 15.11
CA ARG A 349 10.03 -6.42 15.64
C ARG A 349 9.09 -7.62 15.54
N ILE A 350 9.56 -8.71 14.95
CA ILE A 350 8.84 -9.98 14.79
C ILE A 350 9.72 -11.08 15.35
N ASP A 351 9.16 -11.83 16.29
CA ASP A 351 9.71 -13.13 16.71
C ASP A 351 9.23 -14.19 15.71
N LEU A 352 10.16 -14.69 14.90
CA LEU A 352 9.85 -15.68 13.85
C LEU A 352 9.44 -17.04 14.43
N GLY A 353 9.91 -17.41 15.63
CA GLY A 353 9.51 -18.63 16.33
C GLY A 353 8.05 -18.55 16.77
N ARG A 354 7.65 -17.42 17.36
CA ARG A 354 6.26 -17.17 17.71
C ARG A 354 5.38 -17.08 16.47
N ALA A 355 5.79 -16.36 15.43
CA ALA A 355 5.06 -16.28 14.17
C ALA A 355 4.80 -17.66 13.55
N ALA A 356 5.82 -18.54 13.56
CA ALA A 356 5.68 -19.90 13.06
C ALA A 356 4.68 -20.73 13.91
N THR A 357 4.63 -20.50 15.21
CA THR A 357 3.67 -21.16 16.11
C THR A 357 2.25 -20.64 15.89
N GLU A 358 2.09 -19.32 15.74
CA GLU A 358 0.80 -18.66 15.48
C GLU A 358 0.15 -19.10 14.16
N LEU A 359 0.95 -19.52 13.17
CA LEU A 359 0.49 -20.06 11.89
C LEU A 359 0.03 -21.53 11.95
N ARG A 360 0.21 -22.23 13.07
CA ARG A 360 -0.21 -23.63 13.26
C ARG A 360 -1.69 -23.74 13.62
N THR A 361 -2.28 -24.93 13.36
CA THR A 361 -3.62 -25.21 13.86
C THR A 361 -3.66 -25.23 15.39
N PRO A 362 -4.81 -24.99 16.04
CA PRO A 362 -4.91 -25.04 17.49
C PRO A 362 -4.40 -26.37 18.08
N GLU A 363 -4.70 -27.50 17.43
CA GLU A 363 -4.29 -28.84 17.86
C GLU A 363 -2.76 -29.01 17.75
N GLU A 364 -2.16 -28.56 16.65
CA GLU A 364 -0.70 -28.59 16.47
C GLU A 364 0.00 -27.71 17.50
N ARG A 365 -0.55 -26.52 17.80
CA ARG A 365 0.00 -25.63 18.82
C ARG A 365 0.06 -26.29 20.18
N ILE A 366 -1.08 -26.81 20.66
CA ILE A 366 -1.18 -27.50 21.94
C ILE A 366 -0.19 -28.67 22.02
N ARG A 367 -0.07 -29.44 20.95
CA ARG A 367 0.89 -30.55 20.91
C ARG A 367 2.32 -30.06 21.05
N LEU A 368 2.74 -29.06 20.25
CA LEU A 368 4.11 -28.54 20.25
C LEU A 368 4.45 -27.80 21.56
N GLU A 369 3.50 -27.12 22.17
CA GLU A 369 3.65 -26.51 23.49
C GLU A 369 3.89 -27.56 24.56
N ASN A 370 3.10 -28.65 24.58
CA ASN A 370 3.25 -29.78 25.53
C ASN A 370 4.57 -30.53 25.32
N GLU A 371 5.07 -30.63 24.10
CA GLU A 371 6.34 -31.26 23.76
C GLU A 371 7.55 -30.33 23.99
N GLY A 372 7.33 -29.05 24.34
CA GLY A 372 8.38 -28.05 24.56
C GLY A 372 9.05 -27.53 23.28
N TYR A 373 8.48 -27.79 22.10
CA TYR A 373 8.98 -27.32 20.81
C TYR A 373 8.43 -25.98 20.36
N ALA A 374 7.41 -25.44 21.02
CA ALA A 374 6.85 -24.15 20.74
C ALA A 374 6.68 -23.32 22.03
N PRO A 375 6.82 -21.98 21.95
CA PRO A 375 6.52 -21.13 23.10
C PRO A 375 5.02 -21.17 23.41
N VAL A 376 4.68 -21.13 24.70
CA VAL A 376 3.29 -21.01 25.15
C VAL A 376 2.78 -19.65 24.67
N LEU A 377 1.77 -19.67 23.80
CA LEU A 377 1.05 -18.47 23.37
C LEU A 377 -0.02 -18.16 24.41
N GLY A 378 0.26 -17.26 25.33
CA GLY A 378 -0.69 -16.88 26.36
C GLY A 378 -0.24 -15.63 27.12
N GLY A 379 -1.23 -14.90 27.61
CA GLY A 379 -1.09 -13.68 28.38
C GLY A 379 -1.94 -12.56 27.77
N VAL A 380 -2.85 -12.00 28.54
CA VAL A 380 -3.55 -10.76 28.15
C VAL A 380 -2.61 -9.62 28.45
N GLU A 381 -1.98 -9.06 27.39
CA GLU A 381 -1.15 -7.87 27.56
C GLU A 381 -2.00 -6.70 28.05
N PRO A 382 -1.52 -5.93 29.04
CA PRO A 382 -2.23 -4.75 29.49
C PRO A 382 -2.45 -3.77 28.34
N ALA A 383 -3.65 -3.24 28.20
CA ALA A 383 -3.95 -2.23 27.20
C ALA A 383 -4.90 -1.18 27.77
N VAL A 384 -4.50 0.08 27.72
CA VAL A 384 -5.24 1.23 28.27
C VAL A 384 -5.56 2.20 27.17
N VAL A 385 -6.81 2.69 27.12
CA VAL A 385 -7.36 3.52 26.03
C VAL A 385 -6.49 4.75 25.71
N THR A 386 -5.93 5.41 26.71
CA THR A 386 -5.11 6.61 26.50
C THR A 386 -3.84 6.34 25.69
N PHE A 387 -3.18 5.20 25.93
CA PHE A 387 -1.95 4.84 25.22
C PHE A 387 -2.23 4.27 23.84
N THR A 388 -3.26 3.45 23.69
CA THR A 388 -3.68 2.92 22.38
C THR A 388 -4.16 4.05 21.47
N THR A 389 -4.93 5.02 21.99
CA THR A 389 -5.36 6.21 21.23
C THR A 389 -4.17 7.13 20.94
N GLY A 390 -3.24 7.30 21.86
CA GLY A 390 -2.02 8.08 21.64
C GLY A 390 -1.19 7.57 20.47
N ILE A 391 -0.99 6.24 20.38
CA ILE A 391 -0.31 5.62 19.24
C ILE A 391 -1.16 5.68 17.96
N ALA A 392 -2.46 5.53 18.04
CA ALA A 392 -3.35 5.69 16.89
C ALA A 392 -3.20 7.11 16.28
N SER A 393 -3.22 8.15 17.13
CA SER A 393 -3.02 9.52 16.67
C SER A 393 -1.62 9.76 16.09
N ALA A 394 -0.58 9.16 16.69
CA ALA A 394 0.78 9.22 16.15
C ALA A 394 0.86 8.54 14.77
N ALA A 395 0.22 7.40 14.58
CA ALA A 395 0.18 6.69 13.30
C ALA A 395 -0.56 7.49 12.21
N ILE A 396 -1.63 8.18 12.56
CA ILE A 396 -2.33 9.10 11.64
C ILE A 396 -1.42 10.28 11.27
N ASN A 397 -0.66 10.82 12.24
CA ASN A 397 0.30 11.89 11.95
C ASN A 397 1.40 11.42 10.99
N GLU A 398 1.86 10.16 11.07
CA GLU A 398 2.80 9.60 10.08
C GLU A 398 2.18 9.51 8.68
N LEU A 399 0.90 9.13 8.55
CA LEU A 399 0.21 9.18 7.27
C LEU A 399 0.13 10.61 6.72
N LEU A 400 -0.26 11.58 7.56
CA LEU A 400 -0.35 12.98 7.17
C LEU A 400 1.03 13.53 6.79
N GLU A 401 2.09 13.14 7.52
CA GLU A 401 3.46 13.49 7.16
C GLU A 401 3.85 12.97 5.77
N CYS A 402 3.52 11.72 5.46
CA CYS A 402 3.76 11.15 4.12
C CYS A 402 3.01 11.89 3.00
N LEU A 403 1.81 12.41 3.29
CA LEU A 403 0.99 13.12 2.30
C LEU A 403 1.38 14.60 2.15
N ILE A 404 1.75 15.28 3.25
CA ILE A 404 1.93 16.72 3.31
C ILE A 404 3.41 17.10 3.30
N GLY A 405 4.26 16.35 4.04
CA GLY A 405 5.68 16.63 4.17
C GLY A 405 6.00 17.82 5.10
N PHE A 406 5.38 17.88 6.28
CA PHE A 406 5.61 18.97 7.24
C PHE A 406 6.82 18.77 8.15
N GLY A 407 7.39 17.58 8.20
CA GLY A 407 8.54 17.23 9.04
C GLY A 407 9.89 17.43 8.35
N ARG A 408 10.89 16.78 8.90
CA ARG A 408 12.26 16.81 8.36
C ARG A 408 12.46 15.81 7.23
N SER A 409 13.33 16.14 6.28
CA SER A 409 13.80 15.22 5.23
C SER A 409 15.28 14.83 5.48
N PRO A 410 15.67 13.54 5.35
CA PRO A 410 14.78 12.41 5.10
C PRO A 410 13.89 12.11 6.32
N ARG A 411 12.68 11.61 6.05
CA ARG A 411 11.72 11.26 7.10
C ARG A 411 12.20 10.03 7.88
N PRO A 412 12.11 10.04 9.24
CA PRO A 412 12.35 8.83 10.01
C PRO A 412 11.31 7.75 9.68
N THR A 413 11.74 6.51 9.63
CA THR A 413 10.85 5.38 9.34
C THR A 413 10.29 4.69 10.57
N GLU A 414 10.73 5.10 11.76
CA GLU A 414 10.21 4.61 13.04
C GLU A 414 10.25 5.71 14.08
N VAL A 415 9.16 5.88 14.83
CA VAL A 415 9.04 6.79 15.98
C VAL A 415 8.75 5.94 17.23
N LEU A 416 9.53 6.17 18.27
CA LEU A 416 9.47 5.46 19.55
C LEU A 416 9.03 6.43 20.64
N PHE A 417 8.04 6.03 21.43
CA PHE A 417 7.50 6.76 22.55
C PHE A 417 7.84 6.03 23.84
N ARG A 418 8.52 6.69 24.78
CA ARG A 418 8.75 6.24 26.15
C ARG A 418 8.05 7.19 27.10
N TRP A 419 6.73 6.95 27.30
CA TRP A 419 5.92 7.88 28.08
C TRP A 419 6.35 7.99 29.54
N HIS A 420 6.86 6.90 30.14
CA HIS A 420 7.38 6.89 31.49
C HIS A 420 8.66 7.76 31.63
N GLU A 421 9.42 7.93 30.56
CA GLU A 421 10.61 8.80 30.49
C GLU A 421 10.31 10.18 29.87
N ARG A 422 9.09 10.38 29.35
CA ARG A 422 8.69 11.58 28.57
C ARG A 422 9.58 11.81 27.35
N GLU A 423 10.05 10.74 26.72
CA GLU A 423 10.95 10.79 25.59
C GLU A 423 10.26 10.33 24.31
N ILE A 424 10.57 11.01 23.21
CA ILE A 424 10.25 10.60 21.84
C ILE A 424 11.56 10.53 21.07
N SER A 425 11.85 9.38 20.49
CA SER A 425 13.03 9.16 19.67
C SER A 425 12.67 8.60 18.30
N THR A 426 13.59 8.67 17.35
CA THR A 426 13.37 8.20 15.98
C THR A 426 14.47 7.26 15.55
N ASN A 427 14.14 6.33 14.63
CA ASN A 427 15.06 5.33 14.13
C ASN A 427 14.91 5.15 12.61
N ASN A 428 16.05 4.88 11.94
CA ASN A 428 16.13 4.53 10.52
C ASN A 428 16.96 3.25 10.38
N ALA A 429 16.29 2.11 10.25
CA ALA A 429 16.97 0.86 9.95
C ALA A 429 17.10 0.66 8.42
N LYS A 430 18.15 -0.03 8.02
CA LYS A 430 18.34 -0.49 6.63
C LYS A 430 17.90 -1.94 6.46
N PRO A 431 17.42 -2.35 5.28
CA PRO A 431 17.22 -3.76 4.96
C PRO A 431 18.48 -4.59 5.21
N ARG A 432 18.32 -5.81 5.69
CA ARG A 432 19.41 -6.77 5.73
C ARG A 432 19.74 -7.20 4.29
N PRO A 433 21.02 -7.26 3.88
CA PRO A 433 21.40 -7.67 2.53
C PRO A 433 20.78 -9.02 2.14
N GLY A 434 20.18 -9.09 0.96
CA GLY A 434 19.54 -10.29 0.43
C GLY A 434 18.18 -10.65 1.04
N HIS A 435 17.69 -9.86 2.00
CA HIS A 435 16.33 -10.03 2.52
C HIS A 435 15.28 -9.58 1.48
N TYR A 436 14.06 -10.15 1.54
CA TYR A 436 13.02 -9.82 0.54
C TYR A 436 12.71 -8.33 0.41
N CYS A 437 12.88 -7.53 1.48
CA CYS A 437 12.68 -6.08 1.45
C CYS A 437 13.90 -5.29 0.95
N ASP A 438 15.04 -5.94 0.74
CA ASP A 438 16.20 -5.32 0.11
C ASP A 438 15.88 -5.01 -1.37
N PRO A 439 16.06 -3.78 -1.85
CA PRO A 439 15.89 -3.44 -3.26
C PRO A 439 16.63 -4.38 -4.21
N ALA A 440 17.83 -4.82 -3.85
CA ALA A 440 18.63 -5.78 -4.63
C ALA A 440 17.98 -7.16 -4.78
N SER A 441 16.97 -7.50 -3.97
CA SER A 441 16.26 -8.78 -4.06
C SER A 441 15.30 -8.87 -5.26
N GLN A 442 15.00 -7.75 -5.92
CA GLN A 442 14.00 -7.63 -7.01
C GLN A 442 12.60 -8.14 -6.64
N LYS A 443 12.23 -8.10 -5.35
CA LYS A 443 10.91 -8.55 -4.87
C LYS A 443 9.87 -7.42 -4.79
N ILE A 444 10.33 -6.17 -4.82
CA ILE A 444 9.45 -5.00 -4.75
C ILE A 444 8.50 -4.99 -5.95
N GLY A 445 7.20 -4.88 -5.67
CA GLY A 445 6.19 -4.81 -6.72
C GLY A 445 6.03 -6.09 -7.55
N LYS A 446 6.42 -7.25 -7.04
CA LYS A 446 6.26 -8.52 -7.76
C LYS A 446 4.80 -8.88 -8.03
N GLY A 447 3.88 -8.43 -7.16
CA GLY A 447 2.44 -8.65 -7.31
C GLY A 447 2.00 -10.06 -6.96
N ASP A 448 1.04 -10.56 -7.75
CA ASP A 448 0.50 -11.92 -7.58
C ASP A 448 1.55 -12.97 -7.93
N GLY A 449 2.12 -13.57 -6.89
CA GLY A 449 3.01 -14.70 -7.02
C GLY A 449 2.31 -15.99 -6.55
N ASN A 450 2.84 -17.14 -6.91
CA ASN A 450 2.44 -18.42 -6.34
C ASN A 450 3.67 -19.05 -5.65
N PRO A 451 3.64 -19.16 -4.31
CA PRO A 451 2.58 -18.74 -3.38
C PRO A 451 2.47 -17.21 -3.25
N PHE A 452 1.26 -16.71 -2.89
CA PHE A 452 1.01 -15.27 -2.67
C PHE A 452 1.95 -14.71 -1.59
N LEU A 453 2.52 -13.55 -1.84
CA LEU A 453 3.57 -12.92 -1.03
C LEU A 453 4.81 -13.82 -0.78
N GLU A 454 5.02 -14.86 -1.60
CA GLU A 454 6.04 -15.90 -1.40
C GLU A 454 6.02 -16.50 0.03
N GLN A 455 4.84 -16.66 0.60
CA GLN A 455 4.64 -17.18 1.95
C GLN A 455 3.88 -18.51 1.92
N ALA A 456 4.25 -19.42 2.82
CA ALA A 456 3.42 -20.60 3.09
C ALA A 456 2.18 -20.16 3.88
N TRP A 457 1.00 -20.48 3.36
CA TRP A 457 -0.26 -20.15 3.99
C TRP A 457 -0.84 -21.36 4.72
N PRO A 458 -1.46 -21.18 5.89
CA PRO A 458 -2.21 -22.25 6.53
C PRO A 458 -3.30 -22.77 5.60
N ARG A 459 -3.54 -24.08 5.62
CA ARG A 459 -4.70 -24.64 4.93
C ARG A 459 -5.95 -24.25 5.71
N ALA A 460 -6.95 -23.69 5.01
CA ALA A 460 -8.24 -23.32 5.60
C ALA A 460 -9.02 -24.57 6.04
#